data_172ac3fdae38dc4fb61574983fed8e12
#
_entry.id   172ac3fdae38dc4fb61574983fed8e12
#
_cell.length_a   1.000
_cell.length_b   1.000
_cell.length_c   1.000
_cell.angle_alpha   90.00
_cell.angle_beta   90.00
_cell.angle_gamma   90.00
#
_symmetry.space_group_name_H-M   'P 1'
#
loop_
_entity.id
_entity.type
_entity.pdbx_description
1 polymer ?
#
loop_
_entity_poly.entity_id
_entity_poly.type
_entity_poly.pdbx_seq_one_letter_code
_entity_poly.pdbx_strand_id
1 'polypeptide(L)'
;MLFRSLYGTFVFGYDHDTEDSFAHSLQFAMDHGLFIAAFNHITPFPGTPLYRRLQREGRLLYDAWWLDERYRYGDVPFVPGKLSPERLARLCIDTRRAFYSWRGIYRRLGHPVNRSSPWALLNYLTINVMHQHDISGRNGLPLGDANWRGELLQAPLARRRASSC
;
A
#
# COMPACT_ATOMS: atom_id res chain seq x y z
N MET A 1 -3.29 -32.76 0.43
CA MET A 1 -3.71 -31.83 -0.64
C MET A 1 -3.17 -30.46 -0.29
N LEU A 2 -2.18 -29.95 -1.03
CA LEU A 2 -1.55 -28.66 -0.73
C LEU A 2 -2.51 -27.52 -1.15
N PHE A 3 -2.90 -26.68 -0.20
CA PHE A 3 -3.58 -25.41 -0.47
C PHE A 3 -2.61 -24.51 -1.27
N ARG A 4 -2.91 -24.25 -2.53
CA ARG A 4 -2.16 -23.30 -3.37
C ARG A 4 -2.99 -22.04 -3.57
N SER A 5 -3.17 -21.25 -2.50
CA SER A 5 -3.67 -19.89 -2.64
C SER A 5 -2.51 -18.95 -2.95
N LEU A 6 -2.65 -18.11 -3.99
CA LEU A 6 -1.66 -17.11 -4.34
C LEU A 6 -2.06 -15.75 -3.76
N TYR A 7 -1.12 -15.14 -3.04
CA TYR A 7 -1.19 -13.75 -2.61
C TYR A 7 -0.29 -12.90 -3.50
N GLY A 8 -0.86 -11.94 -4.20
CA GLY A 8 -0.12 -10.99 -5.02
C GLY A 8 0.11 -9.67 -4.29
N THR A 9 1.33 -9.13 -4.35
CA THR A 9 1.62 -7.78 -3.88
C THR A 9 2.10 -6.93 -5.03
N PHE A 10 1.36 -5.86 -5.32
CA PHE A 10 1.67 -4.87 -6.33
C PHE A 10 2.08 -3.57 -5.64
N VAL A 11 3.21 -3.01 -6.06
CA VAL A 11 3.77 -1.79 -5.47
C VAL A 11 3.91 -0.75 -6.56
N PHE A 12 3.36 0.45 -6.32
CA PHE A 12 3.30 1.56 -7.27
C PHE A 12 3.98 2.81 -6.73
N GLY A 13 4.22 3.78 -7.62
CA GLY A 13 4.85 5.05 -7.28
C GLY A 13 6.29 5.14 -7.74
N TYR A 14 6.73 4.20 -8.58
CA TYR A 14 8.00 4.32 -9.30
C TYR A 14 7.93 5.46 -10.33
N ASP A 15 9.08 5.97 -10.75
CA ASP A 15 9.17 7.15 -11.61
C ASP A 15 8.47 7.00 -12.97
N HIS A 16 8.28 5.76 -13.43
CA HIS A 16 7.64 5.45 -14.71
C HIS A 16 6.17 5.03 -14.60
N ASP A 17 5.66 4.83 -13.39
CA ASP A 17 4.28 4.40 -13.19
C ASP A 17 3.28 5.45 -13.67
N THR A 18 2.24 4.95 -14.32
CA THR A 18 1.09 5.71 -14.82
C THR A 18 -0.21 5.07 -14.32
N GLU A 19 -1.34 5.66 -14.65
CA GLU A 19 -2.64 5.05 -14.34
C GLU A 19 -2.81 3.67 -15.00
N ASP A 20 -2.24 3.48 -16.19
CA ASP A 20 -2.29 2.20 -16.89
C ASP A 20 -1.56 1.08 -16.12
N SER A 21 -0.52 1.42 -15.34
CA SER A 21 0.17 0.44 -14.48
C SER A 21 -0.80 -0.23 -13.50
N PHE A 22 -1.76 0.54 -12.97
CA PHE A 22 -2.80 0.01 -12.09
C PHE A 22 -3.81 -0.85 -12.82
N ALA A 23 -4.28 -0.40 -13.99
CA ALA A 23 -5.23 -1.14 -14.81
C ALA A 23 -4.64 -2.51 -15.24
N HIS A 24 -3.40 -2.53 -15.71
CA HIS A 24 -2.69 -3.76 -16.10
C HIS A 24 -2.48 -4.70 -14.90
N SER A 25 -2.08 -4.17 -13.75
CA SER A 25 -1.88 -4.98 -12.54
C SER A 25 -3.18 -5.58 -12.02
N LEU A 26 -4.28 -4.80 -12.06
CA LEU A 26 -5.60 -5.30 -11.70
C LEU A 26 -6.07 -6.39 -12.65
N GLN A 27 -5.91 -6.16 -13.95
CA GLN A 27 -6.27 -7.13 -14.97
C GLN A 27 -5.48 -8.43 -14.79
N PHE A 28 -4.17 -8.33 -14.60
CA PHE A 28 -3.31 -9.48 -14.29
C PHE A 28 -3.80 -10.27 -13.07
N ALA A 29 -4.07 -9.57 -11.96
CA ALA A 29 -4.56 -10.18 -10.74
C ALA A 29 -5.91 -10.90 -10.91
N MET A 30 -6.79 -10.33 -11.74
CA MET A 30 -8.10 -10.91 -12.09
C MET A 30 -7.95 -12.13 -12.99
N ASP A 31 -7.14 -12.05 -14.04
CA ASP A 31 -6.97 -13.11 -15.04
C ASP A 31 -6.27 -14.34 -14.46
N HIS A 32 -5.36 -14.15 -13.52
CA HIS A 32 -4.68 -15.24 -12.83
C HIS A 32 -5.42 -15.74 -11.58
N GLY A 33 -6.61 -15.20 -11.29
CA GLY A 33 -7.45 -15.64 -10.19
C GLY A 33 -6.77 -15.54 -8.83
N LEU A 34 -5.99 -14.48 -8.58
CA LEU A 34 -5.30 -14.34 -7.29
C LEU A 34 -6.30 -14.40 -6.14
N PHE A 35 -5.97 -15.18 -5.13
CA PHE A 35 -6.83 -15.38 -3.96
C PHE A 35 -6.96 -14.09 -3.16
N ILE A 36 -5.85 -13.40 -2.93
CA ILE A 36 -5.73 -12.10 -2.27
C ILE A 36 -4.74 -11.26 -3.08
N ALA A 37 -4.95 -9.95 -3.12
CA ALA A 37 -3.98 -9.02 -3.69
C ALA A 37 -3.90 -7.73 -2.86
N ALA A 38 -2.67 -7.25 -2.66
CA ALA A 38 -2.41 -5.92 -2.12
C ALA A 38 -1.95 -4.98 -3.25
N PHE A 39 -2.51 -3.78 -3.27
CA PHE A 39 -2.13 -2.70 -4.20
C PHE A 39 -1.69 -1.52 -3.35
N ASN A 40 -0.39 -1.36 -3.17
CA ASN A 40 0.20 -0.39 -2.25
C ASN A 40 1.11 0.58 -2.99
N HIS A 41 1.26 1.78 -2.49
CA HIS A 41 2.33 2.65 -2.93
C HIS A 41 3.65 2.27 -2.25
N ILE A 42 4.76 2.60 -2.92
CA ILE A 42 6.10 2.46 -2.33
C ILE A 42 6.25 3.40 -1.15
N THR A 43 6.89 2.94 -0.09
CA THR A 43 7.14 3.75 1.09
C THR A 43 8.65 3.97 1.26
N PRO A 44 9.13 5.22 1.22
CA PRO A 44 10.55 5.52 1.40
C PRO A 44 10.92 5.41 2.88
N PHE A 45 11.46 4.26 3.28
CA PHE A 45 11.96 4.08 4.64
C PHE A 45 13.31 4.76 4.85
N PRO A 46 13.56 5.38 6.03
CA PRO A 46 14.83 6.03 6.33
C PRO A 46 16.01 5.06 6.20
N GLY A 47 17.14 5.57 5.72
CA GLY A 47 18.35 4.77 5.49
C GLY A 47 18.36 3.98 4.16
N THR A 48 17.23 3.87 3.43
CA THR A 48 17.20 3.21 2.13
C THR A 48 17.76 4.09 1.02
N PRO A 49 18.25 3.49 -0.09
CA PRO A 49 18.67 4.25 -1.28
C PRO A 49 17.55 5.12 -1.85
N LEU A 50 16.33 4.64 -1.85
CA LEU A 50 15.16 5.38 -2.31
C LEU A 50 14.93 6.64 -1.47
N TYR A 51 14.93 6.52 -0.14
CA TYR A 51 14.75 7.67 0.75
C TYR A 51 15.82 8.74 0.48
N ARG A 52 17.11 8.33 0.41
CA ARG A 52 18.22 9.24 0.13
C ARG A 52 18.11 9.91 -1.25
N ARG A 53 17.62 9.19 -2.26
CA ARG A 53 17.38 9.75 -3.59
C ARG A 53 16.28 10.80 -3.54
N LEU A 54 15.12 10.47 -3.01
CA LEU A 54 13.98 11.41 -2.90
C LEU A 54 14.32 12.63 -2.05
N GLN A 55 15.12 12.47 -0.99
CA GLN A 55 15.60 13.58 -0.18
C GLN A 55 16.51 14.52 -0.98
N ARG A 56 17.46 13.99 -1.75
CA ARG A 56 18.35 14.81 -2.61
C ARG A 56 17.59 15.51 -3.73
N GLU A 57 16.55 14.90 -4.25
CA GLU A 57 15.68 15.43 -5.30
C GLU A 57 14.65 16.44 -4.76
N GLY A 58 14.55 16.63 -3.45
CA GLY A 58 13.55 17.50 -2.83
C GLY A 58 12.11 17.00 -3.00
N ARG A 59 11.92 15.69 -3.17
CA ARG A 59 10.62 15.05 -3.42
C ARG A 59 9.95 14.46 -2.19
N LEU A 60 10.57 14.52 -1.01
CA LEU A 60 9.91 14.15 0.25
C LEU A 60 8.95 15.26 0.67
N LEU A 61 7.72 14.91 1.01
CA LEU A 61 6.70 15.84 1.52
C LEU A 61 6.86 16.12 3.01
N TYR A 62 7.55 15.22 3.72
CA TYR A 62 7.83 15.30 5.15
C TYR A 62 9.29 14.89 5.39
N ASP A 63 9.98 15.62 6.26
CA ASP A 63 11.35 15.25 6.65
C ASP A 63 11.41 13.91 7.36
N ALA A 64 10.42 13.64 8.21
CA ALA A 64 10.26 12.39 8.93
C ALA A 64 8.76 12.01 8.95
N TRP A 65 8.24 11.46 7.84
CA TRP A 65 6.83 11.18 7.65
C TRP A 65 6.24 10.31 8.77
N TRP A 66 7.02 9.41 9.36
CA TRP A 66 6.59 8.53 10.44
C TRP A 66 6.45 9.23 11.80
N LEU A 67 6.91 10.47 11.94
CA LEU A 67 6.78 11.32 13.12
C LEU A 67 5.91 12.55 12.88
N ASP A 68 5.49 12.79 11.64
CA ASP A 68 4.70 13.98 11.29
C ASP A 68 3.23 13.75 11.62
N GLU A 69 2.69 14.59 12.49
CA GLU A 69 1.30 14.50 12.95
C GLU A 69 0.26 14.72 11.83
N ARG A 70 0.66 15.29 10.71
CA ARG A 70 -0.20 15.50 9.53
C ARG A 70 -0.30 14.26 8.66
N TYR A 71 0.68 13.36 8.74
CA TYR A 71 0.70 12.14 7.94
C TYR A 71 -0.37 11.16 8.43
N ARG A 72 -1.12 10.59 7.51
CA ARG A 72 -2.17 9.60 7.79
C ARG A 72 -1.90 8.31 7.06
N TYR A 73 -2.43 7.22 7.59
CA TYR A 73 -2.33 5.92 6.93
C TYR A 73 -2.97 5.96 5.54
N GLY A 74 -2.20 5.59 4.54
CA GLY A 74 -2.61 5.63 3.14
C GLY A 74 -2.13 6.86 2.37
N ASP A 75 -1.57 7.87 3.06
CA ASP A 75 -0.94 9.01 2.40
C ASP A 75 0.36 8.61 1.74
N VAL A 76 0.68 9.28 0.64
CA VAL A 76 1.95 9.11 -0.06
C VAL A 76 2.92 10.18 0.44
N PRO A 77 4.05 9.79 1.10
CA PRO A 77 4.94 10.74 1.73
C PRO A 77 5.96 11.42 0.79
N PHE A 78 5.78 11.28 -0.52
CA PHE A 78 6.70 11.83 -1.52
C PHE A 78 5.95 12.22 -2.80
N VAL A 79 6.61 12.99 -3.66
CA VAL A 79 6.10 13.35 -4.99
C VAL A 79 6.54 12.28 -6.01
N PRO A 80 5.62 11.48 -6.59
CA PRO A 80 5.93 10.52 -7.65
C PRO A 80 6.40 11.19 -8.95
N GLY A 81 6.93 10.41 -9.89
CA GLY A 81 7.45 10.94 -11.16
C GLY A 81 6.38 11.46 -12.11
N LYS A 82 5.24 10.76 -12.23
CA LYS A 82 4.20 11.06 -13.25
C LYS A 82 2.80 11.26 -12.67
N LEU A 83 2.62 10.99 -11.39
CA LEU A 83 1.33 11.09 -10.70
C LEU A 83 1.45 12.10 -9.55
N SER A 84 0.35 12.72 -9.15
CA SER A 84 0.36 13.43 -7.86
C SER A 84 0.27 12.44 -6.70
N PRO A 85 0.74 12.80 -5.50
CA PRO A 85 0.63 11.96 -4.30
C PRO A 85 -0.80 11.52 -4.02
N GLU A 86 -1.75 12.45 -4.13
CA GLU A 86 -3.18 12.20 -3.90
C GLU A 86 -3.75 11.25 -4.97
N ARG A 87 -3.32 11.40 -6.22
CA ARG A 87 -3.76 10.53 -7.31
C ARG A 87 -3.23 9.12 -7.12
N LEU A 88 -1.97 8.98 -6.75
CA LEU A 88 -1.37 7.68 -6.45
C LEU A 88 -2.09 6.97 -5.29
N ALA A 89 -2.34 7.68 -4.18
CA ALA A 89 -3.09 7.14 -3.04
C ALA A 89 -4.49 6.70 -3.45
N ARG A 90 -5.21 7.52 -4.21
CA ARG A 90 -6.56 7.21 -4.70
C ARG A 90 -6.57 6.00 -5.61
N LEU A 91 -5.64 5.90 -6.57
CA LEU A 91 -5.53 4.75 -7.46
C LEU A 91 -5.27 3.44 -6.69
N CYS A 92 -4.46 3.45 -5.64
CA CYS A 92 -4.28 2.28 -4.77
C CYS A 92 -5.61 1.84 -4.13
N ILE A 93 -6.42 2.79 -3.64
CA ILE A 93 -7.70 2.51 -3.02
C ILE A 93 -8.71 2.00 -4.05
N ASP A 94 -8.83 2.67 -5.19
CA ASP A 94 -9.79 2.33 -6.23
C ASP A 94 -9.50 0.96 -6.84
N THR A 95 -8.22 0.64 -7.02
CA THR A 95 -7.79 -0.68 -7.49
C THR A 95 -8.13 -1.79 -6.48
N ARG A 96 -7.93 -1.54 -5.17
CA ARG A 96 -8.39 -2.47 -4.11
C ARG A 96 -9.91 -2.64 -4.14
N ARG A 97 -10.67 -1.55 -4.25
CA ARG A 97 -12.13 -1.60 -4.34
C ARG A 97 -12.60 -2.39 -5.55
N ALA A 98 -11.98 -2.19 -6.71
CA ALA A 98 -12.30 -2.94 -7.91
C ALA A 98 -11.98 -4.44 -7.75
N PHE A 99 -10.81 -4.79 -7.19
CA PHE A 99 -10.40 -6.17 -6.96
C PHE A 99 -11.33 -6.89 -5.97
N TYR A 100 -11.67 -6.25 -4.85
CA TYR A 100 -12.55 -6.81 -3.80
C TYR A 100 -14.04 -6.51 -4.01
N SER A 101 -14.44 -5.90 -5.14
CA SER A 101 -15.85 -5.76 -5.49
C SER A 101 -16.53 -7.14 -5.67
N TRP A 102 -17.84 -7.22 -5.49
CA TRP A 102 -18.58 -8.45 -5.72
C TRP A 102 -18.32 -9.02 -7.12
N ARG A 103 -18.27 -8.14 -8.14
CA ARG A 103 -17.93 -8.55 -9.51
C ARG A 103 -16.52 -9.16 -9.59
N GLY A 104 -15.54 -8.56 -8.91
CA GLY A 104 -14.17 -9.05 -8.86
C GLY A 104 -14.07 -10.39 -8.12
N ILE A 105 -14.77 -10.54 -7.01
CA ILE A 105 -14.84 -11.78 -6.22
C ILE A 105 -15.43 -12.90 -7.07
N TYR A 106 -16.60 -12.69 -7.69
CA TYR A 106 -17.25 -13.72 -8.53
C TYR A 106 -16.42 -14.10 -9.76
N ARG A 107 -15.78 -13.12 -10.44
CA ARG A 107 -14.91 -13.41 -11.58
C ARG A 107 -13.77 -14.34 -11.19
N ARG A 108 -13.10 -14.08 -10.07
CA ARG A 108 -11.97 -14.89 -9.57
C ARG A 108 -12.41 -16.22 -8.97
N LEU A 109 -13.65 -16.32 -8.52
CA LEU A 109 -14.23 -17.58 -8.07
C LEU A 109 -14.34 -18.60 -9.22
N GLY A 110 -14.39 -18.13 -10.48
CA GLY A 110 -14.32 -18.99 -11.67
C GLY A 110 -13.03 -19.83 -11.75
N HIS A 111 -11.95 -19.38 -11.13
CA HIS A 111 -10.68 -20.12 -11.13
C HIS A 111 -10.76 -21.37 -10.24
N PRO A 112 -10.34 -22.56 -10.74
CA PRO A 112 -10.46 -23.83 -10.01
C PRO A 112 -9.74 -23.82 -8.66
N VAL A 113 -8.63 -23.08 -8.54
CA VAL A 113 -7.84 -22.97 -7.30
C VAL A 113 -8.66 -22.38 -6.15
N ASN A 114 -9.49 -21.36 -6.43
CA ASN A 114 -10.29 -20.66 -5.41
C ASN A 114 -11.48 -21.46 -4.90
N ARG A 115 -11.86 -22.53 -5.61
CA ARG A 115 -12.96 -23.44 -5.27
C ARG A 115 -12.54 -24.92 -5.26
N SER A 116 -11.25 -25.18 -5.02
CA SER A 116 -10.69 -26.54 -5.06
C SER A 116 -11.25 -27.49 -3.99
N SER A 117 -11.86 -26.95 -2.95
CA SER A 117 -12.58 -27.68 -1.90
C SER A 117 -13.60 -26.75 -1.21
N PRO A 118 -14.59 -27.31 -0.47
CA PRO A 118 -15.52 -26.50 0.34
C PRO A 118 -14.79 -25.56 1.32
N TRP A 119 -13.70 -26.00 1.90
CA TRP A 119 -12.86 -25.18 2.78
C TRP A 119 -12.14 -24.05 2.03
N ALA A 120 -11.62 -24.33 0.83
CA ALA A 120 -11.00 -23.30 0.00
C ALA A 120 -12.03 -22.23 -0.38
N LEU A 121 -13.22 -22.64 -0.78
CA LEU A 121 -14.32 -21.74 -1.12
C LEU A 121 -14.74 -20.87 0.07
N LEU A 122 -14.95 -21.48 1.24
CA LEU A 122 -15.33 -20.76 2.45
C LEU A 122 -14.28 -19.72 2.83
N ASN A 123 -13.01 -20.11 2.87
CA ASN A 123 -11.90 -19.20 3.19
C ASN A 123 -11.79 -18.08 2.14
N TYR A 124 -11.93 -18.42 0.84
CA TYR A 124 -11.91 -17.43 -0.22
C TYR A 124 -12.98 -16.34 -0.01
N LEU A 125 -14.23 -16.76 0.20
CA LEU A 125 -15.33 -15.82 0.39
C LEU A 125 -15.15 -14.99 1.67
N THR A 126 -14.85 -15.63 2.80
CA THR A 126 -14.68 -14.95 4.08
C THR A 126 -13.59 -13.90 4.00
N ILE A 127 -12.40 -14.26 3.52
CA ILE A 127 -11.26 -13.34 3.46
C ILE A 127 -11.53 -12.18 2.51
N ASN A 128 -12.10 -12.45 1.33
CA ASN A 128 -12.38 -11.39 0.36
C ASN A 128 -13.46 -10.42 0.84
N VAL A 129 -14.50 -10.90 1.53
CA VAL A 129 -15.54 -10.05 2.13
C VAL A 129 -14.97 -9.21 3.27
N MET A 130 -14.12 -9.80 4.13
CA MET A 130 -13.43 -9.04 5.19
C MET A 130 -12.57 -7.92 4.60
N HIS A 131 -11.77 -8.21 3.56
CA HIS A 131 -10.97 -7.19 2.88
C HIS A 131 -11.83 -6.09 2.25
N GLN A 132 -12.99 -6.44 1.65
CA GLN A 132 -13.90 -5.45 1.08
C GLN A 132 -14.36 -4.43 2.14
N HIS A 133 -14.73 -4.89 3.35
CA HIS A 133 -15.13 -4.02 4.44
C HIS A 133 -13.97 -3.17 5.02
N ASP A 134 -12.76 -3.72 5.04
CA ASP A 134 -11.59 -3.08 5.67
C ASP A 134 -10.99 -1.94 4.82
N ILE A 135 -11.25 -1.90 3.51
CA ILE A 135 -10.64 -0.91 2.59
C ILE A 135 -10.89 0.53 3.03
N SER A 136 -12.08 0.82 3.55
CA SER A 136 -12.47 2.18 3.95
C SER A 136 -12.11 2.50 5.40
N GLY A 137 -11.92 1.49 6.24
CA GLY A 137 -11.78 1.66 7.69
C GLY A 137 -10.39 2.13 8.14
N ARG A 138 -9.35 1.87 7.37
CA ARG A 138 -7.97 2.17 7.77
C ARG A 138 -7.42 3.47 7.21
N ASN A 139 -7.94 3.95 6.09
CA ASN A 139 -7.43 5.16 5.44
C ASN A 139 -7.73 6.41 6.28
N GLY A 140 -6.73 7.29 6.40
CA GLY A 140 -6.87 8.54 7.16
C GLY A 140 -6.69 8.40 8.67
N LEU A 141 -6.43 7.17 9.18
CA LEU A 141 -6.09 6.99 10.59
C LEU A 141 -4.69 7.54 10.88
N PRO A 142 -4.47 8.13 12.08
CA PRO A 142 -3.13 8.52 12.50
C PRO A 142 -2.24 7.30 12.62
N LEU A 143 -0.93 7.47 12.39
CA LEU A 143 0.05 6.44 12.70
C LEU A 143 0.28 6.38 14.20
N GLY A 144 0.31 5.16 14.72
CA GLY A 144 0.54 4.92 16.14
C GLY A 144 -0.71 5.10 17.02
N ASP A 145 -0.49 5.06 18.31
CA ASP A 145 -1.53 5.23 19.31
C ASP A 145 -1.73 6.72 19.61
N ALA A 146 -2.93 7.24 19.30
CA ALA A 146 -3.31 8.63 19.59
C ALA A 146 -3.28 8.97 21.09
N ASN A 147 -3.32 7.96 21.97
CA ASN A 147 -3.27 8.10 23.42
C ASN A 147 -1.88 7.87 24.01
N TRP A 148 -0.86 7.65 23.17
CA TRP A 148 0.50 7.44 23.62
C TRP A 148 0.98 8.63 24.46
N ARG A 149 1.48 8.35 25.67
CA ARG A 149 2.00 9.33 26.64
C ARG A 149 3.47 9.12 26.96
N GLY A 150 4.09 8.11 26.35
CA GLY A 150 5.51 7.82 26.56
C GLY A 150 6.43 8.80 25.85
N GLU A 151 7.72 8.69 26.17
CA GLU A 151 8.78 9.49 25.56
C GLU A 151 8.92 9.14 24.08
N LEU A 152 8.92 10.14 23.20
CA LEU A 152 9.23 9.96 21.79
C LEU A 152 10.76 9.87 21.63
N LEU A 153 11.25 8.78 21.06
CA LEU A 153 12.64 8.68 20.64
C LEU A 153 12.90 9.71 19.55
N GLN A 154 13.37 10.88 19.92
CA GLN A 154 13.83 11.87 18.97
C GLN A 154 15.14 11.36 18.36
N ALA A 155 15.15 11.12 17.05
CA ALA A 155 16.40 10.85 16.35
C ALA A 155 17.35 12.04 16.55
N PRO A 156 18.62 11.84 16.95
CA PRO A 156 19.57 12.91 17.16
C PRO A 156 20.08 13.49 15.83
N LEU A 157 19.20 14.13 15.06
CA LEU A 157 19.54 14.75 13.77
C LEU A 157 20.02 16.21 13.90
N ALA A 158 19.99 16.80 15.08
CA ALA A 158 20.31 18.22 15.28
C ALA A 158 21.77 18.51 15.70
N ARG A 159 22.69 17.52 15.82
CA ARG A 159 24.07 17.77 16.31
C ARG A 159 25.18 17.48 15.31
N ARG A 160 25.01 17.69 14.02
CA ARG A 160 26.12 17.64 13.05
C ARG A 160 26.27 18.91 12.22
N ARG A 161 26.06 20.07 12.83
CA ARG A 161 26.49 21.35 12.22
C ARG A 161 26.96 22.33 13.29
N ALA A 162 27.99 21.94 14.05
CA ALA A 162 28.78 22.90 14.82
C ALA A 162 30.09 22.23 15.26
N SER A 163 31.01 22.04 14.33
CA SER A 163 32.46 22.03 14.58
C SER A 163 33.17 21.74 13.26
N SER A 164 33.50 22.80 12.58
CA SER A 164 34.76 22.94 11.83
C SER A 164 34.88 24.41 11.47
N CYS A 165 35.46 25.16 12.41
CA CYS A 165 36.39 26.22 12.06
C CYS A 165 37.74 25.60 11.94
#